data_064f4eaccb64ad93e6b9a8b459bae7d3
#
_entry.id   064f4eaccb64ad93e6b9a8b459bae7d3
#
_cell.length_a   1.000
_cell.length_b   1.000
_cell.length_c   1.000
_cell.angle_alpha   90.00
_cell.angle_beta   90.00
_cell.angle_gamma   90.00
#
_symmetry.space_group_name_H-M   'P 1'
#
loop_
_entity.id
_entity.type
_entity.pdbx_description
1 polymer ?
#
loop_
_entity_poly.entity_id
_entity_poly.type
_entity_poly.pdbx_seq_one_letter_code
_entity_poly.pdbx_strand_id
1 'polypeptide(L)'
;MAVKQVEPIDVVLVGGGIMSATLGAIIHRLEPTWRIRVYERLGNAAQESSNPWNNAGTGHSALCELNYTPELADGRVDISKAVTVNEQFQVSRQFWAHLVETGALPEPSNFINPTPHISFVWGADNVEYMRKRYEALKDHPLFAGIEYSDDPAQIRKWAPALIPGRRKDQPIAATYSAAGSDVDFGSLTRQLLDGLEIDGVEFEASHQVSRISRSKISEGWVLDVRNEIGRSKSRIAAKFVFVGAGGGALHLLQKSGIPEIRGYGGFPVSGEFLRTDDPEVVQKHAAKVYGKASVGAPPMSVPHLDTRIVDGKASLMFGPYAGFSPKFLKQGSVLDLVMSIRPHNLRPMLAVAFSNFDLVRYLVGQLLASKSTKFDALRDFMPTAEPGNWHRITAGQRVQVIKPDKDKGGVLQFGTEVITSADGSIAGLLGASPGASTAVPIMLAMLQRCFPERWAQWEPTVREMVPTYGTDLGDDPALADRTLEHTAKVLGLHH
;
A
#
# COMPACT_ATOMS: atom_id res chain seq x y z
N MET A 1 -41.86 -24.35 -7.69
CA MET A 1 -41.27 -23.28 -8.49
C MET A 1 -39.81 -23.62 -8.72
N ALA A 2 -39.41 -23.90 -9.95
CA ALA A 2 -38.01 -24.14 -10.30
C ALA A 2 -37.23 -22.85 -10.05
N VAL A 3 -36.27 -22.91 -9.14
CA VAL A 3 -35.29 -21.83 -8.93
C VAL A 3 -34.56 -21.69 -10.27
N LYS A 4 -34.80 -20.60 -11.01
CA LYS A 4 -33.98 -20.26 -12.16
C LYS A 4 -32.52 -20.33 -11.70
N GLN A 5 -31.79 -21.30 -12.21
CA GLN A 5 -30.35 -21.41 -11.95
C GLN A 5 -29.71 -20.20 -12.64
N VAL A 6 -29.45 -19.16 -11.85
CA VAL A 6 -28.68 -17.99 -12.34
C VAL A 6 -27.26 -18.50 -12.56
N GLU A 7 -26.79 -18.40 -13.78
CA GLU A 7 -25.40 -18.78 -14.11
C GLU A 7 -24.42 -18.06 -13.17
N PRO A 8 -23.44 -18.78 -12.60
CA PRO A 8 -22.46 -18.18 -11.71
C PRO A 8 -21.68 -17.06 -12.43
N ILE A 9 -21.41 -15.97 -11.74
CA ILE A 9 -20.51 -14.90 -12.19
C ILE A 9 -19.09 -15.48 -12.24
N ASP A 10 -18.31 -15.16 -13.27
CA ASP A 10 -16.98 -15.72 -13.42
C ASP A 10 -16.06 -15.23 -12.31
N VAL A 11 -16.07 -13.91 -12.02
CA VAL A 11 -15.25 -13.29 -10.99
C VAL A 11 -16.07 -12.33 -10.15
N VAL A 12 -16.02 -12.51 -8.83
CA VAL A 12 -16.55 -11.53 -7.87
C VAL A 12 -15.39 -10.92 -7.07
N LEU A 13 -15.28 -9.60 -7.11
CA LEU A 13 -14.31 -8.81 -6.36
C LEU A 13 -15.01 -8.16 -5.16
N VAL A 14 -14.53 -8.43 -3.95
CA VAL A 14 -15.13 -7.92 -2.71
C VAL A 14 -14.28 -6.79 -2.14
N GLY A 15 -14.81 -5.57 -2.21
CA GLY A 15 -14.15 -4.32 -1.84
C GLY A 15 -13.73 -3.51 -3.07
N GLY A 16 -14.11 -2.22 -3.12
CA GLY A 16 -13.79 -1.26 -4.18
C GLY A 16 -12.48 -0.52 -3.93
N GLY A 17 -11.43 -1.22 -3.49
CA GLY A 17 -10.08 -0.68 -3.27
C GLY A 17 -9.13 -0.96 -4.42
N ILE A 18 -7.90 -0.39 -4.35
CA ILE A 18 -6.88 -0.48 -5.39
C ILE A 18 -6.57 -1.93 -5.80
N MET A 19 -6.58 -2.88 -4.87
CA MET A 19 -6.28 -4.28 -5.19
C MET A 19 -7.35 -4.91 -6.09
N SER A 20 -8.62 -4.71 -5.76
CA SER A 20 -9.73 -5.20 -6.59
C SER A 20 -9.80 -4.49 -7.93
N ALA A 21 -9.58 -3.17 -7.96
CA ALA A 21 -9.56 -2.38 -9.19
C ALA A 21 -8.43 -2.84 -10.12
N THR A 22 -7.21 -3.02 -9.58
CA THR A 22 -6.07 -3.55 -10.34
C THR A 22 -6.32 -4.96 -10.85
N LEU A 23 -6.83 -5.85 -9.99
CA LEU A 23 -7.15 -7.22 -10.39
C LEU A 23 -8.22 -7.27 -11.47
N GLY A 24 -9.28 -6.48 -11.32
CA GLY A 24 -10.34 -6.36 -12.32
C GLY A 24 -9.80 -5.90 -13.68
N ALA A 25 -8.94 -4.88 -13.67
CA ALA A 25 -8.31 -4.35 -14.88
C ALA A 25 -7.39 -5.37 -15.57
N ILE A 26 -6.67 -6.19 -14.80
CA ILE A 26 -5.84 -7.27 -15.34
C ILE A 26 -6.73 -8.39 -15.91
N ILE A 27 -7.69 -8.92 -15.13
CA ILE A 27 -8.54 -10.03 -15.56
C ILE A 27 -9.35 -9.66 -16.81
N HIS A 28 -9.89 -8.45 -16.86
CA HIS A 28 -10.68 -8.03 -18.02
C HIS A 28 -9.86 -8.03 -19.32
N ARG A 29 -8.55 -7.76 -19.25
CA ARG A 29 -7.64 -7.85 -20.41
C ARG A 29 -7.24 -9.28 -20.75
N LEU A 30 -7.12 -10.14 -19.75
CA LEU A 30 -6.79 -11.56 -19.94
C LEU A 30 -7.99 -12.36 -20.46
N GLU A 31 -9.19 -12.02 -20.01
CA GLU A 31 -10.45 -12.73 -20.30
C GLU A 31 -11.60 -11.71 -20.53
N PRO A 32 -11.65 -11.04 -21.69
CA PRO A 32 -12.63 -9.97 -21.95
C PRO A 32 -14.09 -10.43 -21.91
N THR A 33 -14.31 -11.74 -22.03
CA THR A 33 -15.65 -12.34 -22.02
C THR A 33 -16.15 -12.74 -20.64
N TRP A 34 -15.29 -12.69 -19.63
CA TRP A 34 -15.68 -13.04 -18.28
C TRP A 34 -16.58 -11.98 -17.67
N ARG A 35 -17.63 -12.42 -17.00
CA ARG A 35 -18.49 -11.55 -16.21
C ARG A 35 -17.79 -11.25 -14.88
N ILE A 36 -17.45 -9.98 -14.69
CA ILE A 36 -16.82 -9.48 -13.47
C ILE A 36 -17.82 -8.62 -12.72
N ARG A 37 -17.90 -8.78 -11.41
CA ARG A 37 -18.70 -7.92 -10.53
C ARG A 37 -17.92 -7.51 -9.31
N VAL A 38 -17.97 -6.21 -8.97
CA VAL A 38 -17.35 -5.63 -7.80
C VAL A 38 -18.42 -5.23 -6.79
N TYR A 39 -18.26 -5.65 -5.54
CA TYR A 39 -19.13 -5.24 -4.44
C TYR A 39 -18.37 -4.33 -3.47
N GLU A 40 -18.86 -3.12 -3.25
CA GLU A 40 -18.34 -2.19 -2.27
C GLU A 40 -19.39 -1.87 -1.21
N ARG A 41 -19.01 -2.00 0.07
CA ARG A 41 -19.89 -1.74 1.20
C ARG A 41 -20.27 -0.28 1.35
N LEU A 42 -19.35 0.62 1.04
CA LEU A 42 -19.51 2.06 1.15
C LEU A 42 -20.15 2.63 -0.11
N GLY A 43 -20.55 3.89 -0.05
CA GLY A 43 -21.27 4.55 -1.14
C GLY A 43 -20.44 4.84 -2.38
N ASN A 44 -19.10 4.72 -2.30
CA ASN A 44 -18.17 4.94 -3.40
C ASN A 44 -16.92 4.07 -3.25
N ALA A 45 -16.19 3.92 -4.34
CA ALA A 45 -14.86 3.29 -4.35
C ALA A 45 -13.82 4.10 -3.55
N ALA A 46 -12.76 3.44 -3.11
CA ALA A 46 -11.58 4.05 -2.51
C ALA A 46 -11.84 4.88 -1.24
N GLN A 47 -12.79 4.50 -0.39
CA GLN A 47 -13.11 5.27 0.82
C GLN A 47 -12.36 4.83 2.08
N GLU A 48 -11.71 3.68 2.06
CA GLU A 48 -10.88 3.16 3.17
C GLU A 48 -9.37 3.34 2.88
N SER A 49 -8.56 2.29 2.90
CA SER A 49 -7.10 2.40 2.76
C SER A 49 -6.63 3.07 1.46
N SER A 50 -7.38 2.94 0.36
CA SER A 50 -7.07 3.58 -0.92
C SER A 50 -7.42 5.06 -0.98
N ASN A 51 -8.19 5.60 -0.01
CA ASN A 51 -8.48 7.03 0.04
C ASN A 51 -7.18 7.85 0.13
N PRO A 52 -7.02 8.94 -0.65
CA PRO A 52 -5.78 9.69 -0.73
C PRO A 52 -5.29 10.25 0.61
N TRP A 53 -6.19 10.52 1.55
CA TRP A 53 -5.86 11.04 2.88
C TRP A 53 -5.70 9.94 3.94
N ASN A 54 -5.89 8.68 3.58
CA ASN A 54 -5.70 7.54 4.47
C ASN A 54 -4.33 6.87 4.31
N ASN A 55 -3.50 7.34 3.37
CA ASN A 55 -2.16 6.84 3.08
C ASN A 55 -1.22 7.99 2.67
N ALA A 56 0.07 7.72 2.61
CA ALA A 56 1.09 8.71 2.25
C ALA A 56 1.21 8.98 0.75
N GLY A 57 0.59 8.16 -0.10
CA GLY A 57 0.68 8.28 -1.56
C GLY A 57 2.08 8.14 -2.12
N THR A 58 2.97 7.46 -1.44
CA THR A 58 4.33 7.27 -1.90
C THR A 58 4.37 6.21 -3.00
N GLY A 59 4.92 6.55 -4.14
CA GLY A 59 5.35 5.57 -5.13
C GLY A 59 6.55 4.82 -4.60
N HIS A 60 6.32 3.73 -3.86
CA HIS A 60 7.36 3.02 -3.10
C HIS A 60 8.39 2.37 -4.03
N SER A 61 9.39 3.14 -4.40
CA SER A 61 10.56 2.74 -5.20
C SER A 61 11.83 2.60 -4.36
N ALA A 62 11.71 2.54 -3.04
CA ALA A 62 12.81 2.44 -2.07
C ALA A 62 13.85 3.57 -2.14
N LEU A 63 13.49 4.70 -2.73
CA LEU A 63 14.39 5.85 -2.89
C LEU A 63 14.58 6.61 -1.57
N CYS A 64 13.54 6.68 -0.73
CA CYS A 64 13.57 7.44 0.53
C CYS A 64 13.39 6.60 1.79
N GLU A 65 12.96 5.34 1.69
CA GLU A 65 12.64 4.50 2.85
C GLU A 65 13.88 3.78 3.40
N LEU A 66 14.38 4.23 4.55
CA LEU A 66 15.59 3.71 5.19
C LEU A 66 15.44 2.27 5.75
N ASN A 67 14.22 1.85 6.03
CA ASN A 67 13.94 0.51 6.55
C ASN A 67 14.10 -0.63 5.53
N TYR A 68 14.33 -0.29 4.26
CA TYR A 68 14.64 -1.27 3.21
C TYR A 68 16.14 -1.49 3.02
N THR A 69 16.96 -0.74 3.74
CA THR A 69 18.43 -0.78 3.63
C THR A 69 19.08 -0.92 5.01
N PRO A 70 18.87 -2.04 5.73
CA PRO A 70 19.42 -2.23 7.07
C PRO A 70 20.94 -2.32 7.02
N GLU A 71 21.60 -1.75 8.06
CA GLU A 71 23.01 -1.98 8.30
C GLU A 71 23.22 -3.35 8.95
N LEU A 72 24.09 -4.15 8.38
CA LEU A 72 24.46 -5.48 8.87
C LEU A 72 25.48 -5.40 10.01
N ALA A 73 25.69 -6.50 10.72
CA ALA A 73 26.63 -6.58 11.84
C ALA A 73 28.10 -6.31 11.43
N ASP A 74 28.44 -6.49 10.16
CA ASP A 74 29.75 -6.18 9.58
C ASP A 74 29.89 -4.72 9.10
N GLY A 75 28.86 -3.90 9.31
CA GLY A 75 28.82 -2.49 8.93
C GLY A 75 28.48 -2.20 7.47
N ARG A 76 28.23 -3.22 6.64
CA ARG A 76 27.70 -3.06 5.27
C ARG A 76 26.20 -2.76 5.31
N VAL A 77 25.70 -2.12 4.26
CA VAL A 77 24.26 -1.87 4.08
C VAL A 77 23.72 -2.91 3.08
N ASP A 78 22.69 -3.65 3.50
CA ASP A 78 21.98 -4.58 2.63
C ASP A 78 20.92 -3.84 1.81
N ILE A 79 21.03 -3.88 0.48
CA ILE A 79 20.10 -3.23 -0.45
C ILE A 79 19.12 -4.20 -1.12
N SER A 80 19.20 -5.50 -0.85
CA SER A 80 18.40 -6.53 -1.54
C SER A 80 16.89 -6.25 -1.47
N LYS A 81 16.40 -5.85 -0.30
CA LYS A 81 15.00 -5.49 -0.13
C LYS A 81 14.62 -4.20 -0.87
N ALA A 82 15.52 -3.23 -0.92
CA ALA A 82 15.29 -1.99 -1.67
C ALA A 82 15.17 -2.26 -3.16
N VAL A 83 16.04 -3.10 -3.72
CA VAL A 83 16.00 -3.57 -5.12
C VAL A 83 14.67 -4.25 -5.40
N THR A 84 14.29 -5.27 -4.61
CA THR A 84 13.01 -5.99 -4.79
C THR A 84 11.79 -5.06 -4.79
N VAL A 85 11.72 -4.11 -3.84
CA VAL A 85 10.60 -3.17 -3.75
C VAL A 85 10.57 -2.23 -4.95
N ASN A 86 11.75 -1.76 -5.41
CA ASN A 86 11.83 -0.93 -6.61
C ASN A 86 11.33 -1.70 -7.85
N GLU A 87 11.84 -2.90 -8.10
CA GLU A 87 11.39 -3.74 -9.22
C GLU A 87 9.88 -3.96 -9.21
N GLN A 88 9.31 -4.29 -8.05
CA GLN A 88 7.86 -4.44 -7.90
C GLN A 88 7.11 -3.15 -8.26
N PHE A 89 7.65 -2.00 -7.92
CA PHE A 89 7.04 -0.72 -8.31
C PHE A 89 7.17 -0.46 -9.80
N GLN A 90 8.30 -0.82 -10.44
CA GLN A 90 8.45 -0.70 -11.90
C GLN A 90 7.46 -1.59 -12.65
N VAL A 91 7.13 -2.77 -12.16
CA VAL A 91 6.04 -3.61 -12.70
C VAL A 91 4.70 -2.86 -12.67
N SER A 92 4.39 -2.17 -11.57
CA SER A 92 3.17 -1.37 -11.47
C SER A 92 3.19 -0.17 -12.43
N ARG A 93 4.33 0.51 -12.55
CA ARG A 93 4.49 1.65 -13.48
C ARG A 93 4.31 1.23 -14.94
N GLN A 94 4.86 0.09 -15.35
CA GLN A 94 4.68 -0.45 -16.70
C GLN A 94 3.21 -0.72 -16.99
N PHE A 95 2.50 -1.38 -16.07
CA PHE A 95 1.08 -1.61 -16.23
C PHE A 95 0.27 -0.30 -16.35
N TRP A 96 0.55 0.69 -15.52
CA TRP A 96 -0.12 1.99 -15.60
C TRP A 96 0.23 2.72 -16.91
N ALA A 97 1.48 2.66 -17.36
CA ALA A 97 1.90 3.23 -18.64
C ALA A 97 1.15 2.56 -19.80
N HIS A 98 1.04 1.24 -19.82
CA HIS A 98 0.24 0.50 -20.80
C HIS A 98 -1.23 0.95 -20.81
N LEU A 99 -1.82 1.17 -19.62
CA LEU A 99 -3.20 1.67 -19.54
C LEU A 99 -3.36 3.10 -20.05
N VAL A 100 -2.35 3.95 -19.89
CA VAL A 100 -2.33 5.30 -20.45
C VAL A 100 -2.21 5.24 -21.97
N GLU A 101 -1.30 4.44 -22.50
CA GLU A 101 -1.06 4.28 -23.95
C GLU A 101 -2.28 3.69 -24.67
N THR A 102 -3.02 2.79 -24.01
CA THR A 102 -4.25 2.20 -24.55
C THR A 102 -5.50 3.04 -24.30
N GLY A 103 -5.38 4.20 -23.64
CA GLY A 103 -6.48 5.12 -23.37
C GLY A 103 -7.39 4.73 -22.22
N ALA A 104 -7.07 3.67 -21.48
CA ALA A 104 -7.86 3.24 -20.30
C ALA A 104 -7.61 4.14 -19.07
N LEU A 105 -6.46 4.83 -19.01
CA LEU A 105 -6.15 5.86 -18.03
C LEU A 105 -5.64 7.12 -18.77
N PRO A 106 -6.52 7.96 -19.32
CA PRO A 106 -6.13 9.00 -20.27
C PRO A 106 -5.27 10.12 -19.66
N GLU A 107 -5.41 10.41 -18.38
CA GLU A 107 -4.79 11.56 -17.71
C GLU A 107 -3.94 11.11 -16.51
N PRO A 108 -2.66 10.75 -16.70
CA PRO A 108 -1.81 10.24 -15.63
C PRO A 108 -1.60 11.25 -14.49
N SER A 109 -1.57 12.56 -14.78
CA SER A 109 -1.44 13.62 -13.77
C SER A 109 -2.56 13.62 -12.71
N ASN A 110 -3.69 12.99 -13.00
CA ASN A 110 -4.79 12.84 -12.04
C ASN A 110 -4.48 11.82 -10.94
N PHE A 111 -3.49 10.93 -11.12
CA PHE A 111 -3.19 9.90 -10.12
C PHE A 111 -1.71 9.76 -9.77
N ILE A 112 -0.77 10.18 -10.65
CA ILE A 112 0.67 10.10 -10.37
C ILE A 112 1.34 11.41 -10.78
N ASN A 113 2.19 11.94 -9.89
CA ASN A 113 2.84 13.22 -10.11
C ASN A 113 4.32 13.13 -9.72
N PRO A 114 5.24 13.80 -10.48
CA PRO A 114 6.64 13.86 -10.12
C PRO A 114 6.78 14.56 -8.76
N THR A 115 7.47 13.90 -7.84
CA THR A 115 7.70 14.42 -6.49
C THR A 115 9.01 13.83 -5.99
N PRO A 116 10.08 14.61 -5.84
CA PRO A 116 11.36 14.09 -5.38
C PRO A 116 11.27 13.33 -4.08
N HIS A 117 12.03 12.23 -3.99
CA HIS A 117 12.15 11.43 -2.77
C HIS A 117 13.46 11.73 -2.08
N ILE A 118 13.39 12.00 -0.77
CA ILE A 118 14.53 12.40 0.06
C ILE A 118 14.55 11.52 1.30
N SER A 119 15.70 10.92 1.62
CA SER A 119 15.94 10.41 2.97
C SER A 119 16.67 11.50 3.73
N PHE A 120 16.26 11.79 4.95
CA PHE A 120 16.86 12.83 5.79
C PHE A 120 17.14 12.34 7.19
N VAL A 121 18.34 12.55 7.67
CA VAL A 121 18.77 12.14 9.02
C VAL A 121 19.56 13.23 9.72
N TRP A 122 19.66 13.11 11.06
CA TRP A 122 20.49 13.94 11.92
C TRP A 122 21.20 13.09 12.97
N GLY A 123 22.33 13.62 13.50
CA GLY A 123 23.23 12.92 14.41
C GLY A 123 24.33 12.17 13.67
N ALA A 124 25.53 12.13 14.26
CA ALA A 124 26.74 11.63 13.61
C ALA A 124 26.62 10.18 13.10
N ASP A 125 26.07 9.28 13.92
CA ASP A 125 25.92 7.86 13.54
C ASP A 125 24.94 7.69 12.36
N ASN A 126 23.88 8.50 12.32
CA ASN A 126 22.92 8.45 11.23
C ASN A 126 23.47 9.06 9.94
N VAL A 127 24.30 10.09 10.03
CA VAL A 127 25.01 10.67 8.89
C VAL A 127 25.96 9.64 8.28
N GLU A 128 26.72 8.92 9.10
CA GLU A 128 27.61 7.85 8.64
C GLU A 128 26.83 6.70 7.99
N TYR A 129 25.72 6.27 8.60
CA TYR A 129 24.82 5.28 7.98
C TYR A 129 24.30 5.76 6.62
N MET A 130 23.87 7.03 6.51
CA MET A 130 23.33 7.58 5.26
C MET A 130 24.40 7.59 4.15
N ARG A 131 25.64 7.90 4.49
CA ARG A 131 26.77 7.84 3.55
C ARG A 131 26.99 6.40 3.05
N LYS A 132 27.04 5.43 3.96
CA LYS A 132 27.16 4.00 3.59
C LYS A 132 26.01 3.52 2.71
N ARG A 133 24.79 3.95 3.03
CA ARG A 133 23.61 3.65 2.21
C ARG A 133 23.74 4.20 0.80
N TYR A 134 24.15 5.44 0.67
CA TYR A 134 24.38 6.07 -0.64
C TYR A 134 25.42 5.29 -1.44
N GLU A 135 26.56 4.97 -0.84
CA GLU A 135 27.63 4.18 -1.50
C GLU A 135 27.15 2.81 -1.97
N ALA A 136 26.24 2.17 -1.23
CA ALA A 136 25.67 0.88 -1.61
C ALA A 136 24.65 0.97 -2.75
N LEU A 137 23.98 2.12 -2.93
CA LEU A 137 22.90 2.28 -3.91
C LEU A 137 23.35 2.94 -5.22
N LYS A 138 24.31 3.88 -5.19
CA LYS A 138 24.61 4.84 -6.26
C LYS A 138 24.96 4.20 -7.62
N ASP A 139 25.55 3.00 -7.60
CA ASP A 139 26.00 2.31 -8.81
C ASP A 139 24.97 1.26 -9.30
N HIS A 140 23.86 1.12 -8.60
CA HIS A 140 22.82 0.15 -8.99
C HIS A 140 21.83 0.81 -9.98
N PRO A 141 21.48 0.18 -11.11
CA PRO A 141 20.68 0.78 -12.20
C PRO A 141 19.36 1.39 -11.73
N LEU A 142 18.64 0.71 -10.81
CA LEU A 142 17.35 1.18 -10.29
C LEU A 142 17.43 2.40 -9.38
N PHE A 143 18.63 2.80 -8.97
CA PHE A 143 18.88 3.96 -8.13
C PHE A 143 19.75 5.01 -8.84
N ALA A 144 19.89 4.90 -10.17
CA ALA A 144 20.61 5.87 -10.98
C ALA A 144 20.13 7.30 -10.71
N GLY A 145 21.08 8.23 -10.62
CA GLY A 145 20.77 9.64 -10.32
C GLY A 145 20.45 9.94 -8.85
N ILE A 146 20.62 8.99 -7.92
CA ILE A 146 20.57 9.31 -6.49
C ILE A 146 21.76 10.19 -6.10
N GLU A 147 21.51 11.23 -5.34
CA GLU A 147 22.53 12.18 -4.85
C GLU A 147 22.64 12.09 -3.31
N TYR A 148 23.79 12.45 -2.78
CA TYR A 148 24.05 12.57 -1.34
C TYR A 148 24.60 13.96 -1.01
N SER A 149 24.18 14.52 0.13
CA SER A 149 24.82 15.70 0.70
C SER A 149 24.68 15.72 2.22
N ASP A 150 25.73 16.20 2.89
CA ASP A 150 25.75 16.62 4.30
C ASP A 150 25.93 18.15 4.43
N ASP A 151 25.94 18.88 3.29
CA ASP A 151 25.93 20.34 3.26
C ASP A 151 24.52 20.90 3.44
N PRO A 152 24.25 21.65 4.52
CA PRO A 152 22.96 22.30 4.74
C PRO A 152 22.51 23.21 3.59
N ALA A 153 23.44 23.82 2.85
CA ALA A 153 23.10 24.68 1.73
C ALA A 153 22.53 23.88 0.54
N GLN A 154 23.11 22.71 0.25
CA GLN A 154 22.60 21.81 -0.77
C GLN A 154 21.27 21.18 -0.35
N ILE A 155 21.15 20.70 0.88
CA ILE A 155 19.89 20.10 1.42
C ILE A 155 18.76 21.14 1.37
N ARG A 156 19.08 22.43 1.66
CA ARG A 156 18.10 23.52 1.55
C ARG A 156 17.59 23.74 0.12
N LYS A 157 18.41 23.49 -0.90
CA LYS A 157 17.96 23.57 -2.30
C LYS A 157 16.97 22.44 -2.61
N TRP A 158 17.22 21.23 -2.12
CA TRP A 158 16.37 20.08 -2.33
C TRP A 158 15.05 20.15 -1.55
N ALA A 159 15.13 20.57 -0.29
CA ALA A 159 13.97 20.70 0.60
C ALA A 159 14.09 21.93 1.50
N PRO A 160 13.63 23.08 1.04
CA PRO A 160 13.80 24.37 1.75
C PRO A 160 13.26 24.37 3.17
N ALA A 161 12.24 23.59 3.48
CA ALA A 161 11.59 23.54 4.80
C ALA A 161 12.48 22.91 5.90
N LEU A 162 13.47 22.06 5.54
CA LEU A 162 14.23 21.28 6.50
C LEU A 162 15.29 22.09 7.27
N ILE A 163 15.77 23.20 6.73
CA ILE A 163 16.97 23.87 7.24
C ILE A 163 16.69 25.13 8.09
N PRO A 164 15.75 26.03 7.73
CA PRO A 164 15.49 27.22 8.54
C PRO A 164 15.13 26.88 9.98
N GLY A 165 15.78 27.55 10.95
CA GLY A 165 15.59 27.30 12.38
C GLY A 165 16.37 26.11 12.96
N ARG A 166 17.09 25.34 12.14
CA ARG A 166 17.92 24.22 12.60
C ARG A 166 19.24 24.72 13.19
N ARG A 167 19.73 24.03 14.22
CA ARG A 167 21.03 24.34 14.84
C ARG A 167 22.16 24.13 13.81
N LYS A 168 23.09 25.10 13.75
CA LYS A 168 24.19 25.08 12.77
C LYS A 168 25.22 23.97 13.03
N ASP A 169 25.33 23.52 14.28
CA ASP A 169 26.27 22.48 14.72
C ASP A 169 25.69 21.07 14.71
N GLN A 170 24.43 20.91 14.30
CA GLN A 170 23.79 19.60 14.19
C GLN A 170 24.27 18.88 12.94
N PRO A 171 24.94 17.71 13.05
CA PRO A 171 25.24 16.89 11.89
C PRO A 171 23.95 16.45 11.21
N ILE A 172 23.84 16.66 9.90
CA ILE A 172 22.71 16.26 9.05
C ILE A 172 23.23 15.64 7.77
N ALA A 173 22.44 14.75 7.18
CA ALA A 173 22.66 14.28 5.81
C ALA A 173 21.34 13.94 5.13
N ALA A 174 21.36 14.02 3.80
CA ALA A 174 20.22 13.59 2.97
C ALA A 174 20.71 12.84 1.73
N THR A 175 19.87 11.92 1.25
CA THR A 175 19.92 11.49 -0.15
C THR A 175 18.72 12.05 -0.88
N TYR A 176 18.91 12.39 -2.16
CA TYR A 176 17.90 12.98 -3.04
C TYR A 176 17.76 12.13 -4.30
N SER A 177 16.54 11.92 -4.75
CA SER A 177 16.25 11.36 -6.08
C SER A 177 15.10 12.12 -6.72
N ALA A 178 15.34 12.67 -7.89
CA ALA A 178 14.33 13.32 -8.71
C ALA A 178 13.27 12.31 -9.22
N ALA A 179 13.63 11.04 -9.40
CA ALA A 179 12.75 9.99 -9.93
C ALA A 179 11.59 9.57 -8.98
N GLY A 180 11.42 10.25 -7.84
CA GLY A 180 10.33 10.02 -6.92
C GLY A 180 8.97 10.42 -7.46
N SER A 181 7.89 9.87 -6.87
CA SER A 181 6.52 10.18 -7.26
C SER A 181 5.56 10.21 -6.08
N ASP A 182 4.54 11.08 -6.16
CA ASP A 182 3.32 11.02 -5.35
C ASP A 182 2.22 10.35 -6.15
N VAL A 183 1.52 9.40 -5.53
CA VAL A 183 0.42 8.66 -6.15
C VAL A 183 -0.87 8.89 -5.38
N ASP A 184 -1.89 9.43 -6.03
CA ASP A 184 -3.25 9.41 -5.55
C ASP A 184 -3.89 8.06 -5.87
N PHE A 185 -3.73 7.10 -4.94
CA PHE A 185 -4.32 5.77 -5.09
C PHE A 185 -5.85 5.79 -5.10
N GLY A 186 -6.47 6.84 -4.55
CA GLY A 186 -7.91 7.02 -4.61
C GLY A 186 -8.38 7.34 -6.02
N SER A 187 -7.73 8.29 -6.67
CA SER A 187 -8.00 8.65 -8.06
C SER A 187 -7.70 7.48 -9.00
N LEU A 188 -6.54 6.83 -8.87
CA LEU A 188 -6.20 5.63 -9.65
C LEU A 188 -7.25 4.53 -9.50
N THR A 189 -7.70 4.25 -8.26
CA THR A 189 -8.73 3.23 -8.01
C THR A 189 -10.04 3.55 -8.71
N ARG A 190 -10.50 4.80 -8.60
CA ARG A 190 -11.74 5.25 -9.24
C ARG A 190 -11.64 5.14 -10.77
N GLN A 191 -10.57 5.69 -11.36
CA GLN A 191 -10.37 5.64 -12.81
C GLN A 191 -10.32 4.19 -13.35
N LEU A 192 -9.66 3.27 -12.63
CA LEU A 192 -9.64 1.85 -13.01
C LEU A 192 -11.05 1.22 -12.97
N LEU A 193 -11.85 1.54 -11.95
CA LEU A 193 -13.21 1.02 -11.83
C LEU A 193 -14.16 1.67 -12.85
N ASP A 194 -14.06 2.98 -13.05
CA ASP A 194 -14.85 3.70 -14.05
C ASP A 194 -14.58 3.15 -15.47
N GLY A 195 -13.31 2.88 -15.81
CA GLY A 195 -12.95 2.22 -17.05
C GLY A 195 -13.55 0.83 -17.19
N LEU A 196 -13.52 0.03 -16.13
CA LEU A 196 -14.14 -1.29 -16.09
C LEU A 196 -15.67 -1.22 -16.24
N GLU A 197 -16.36 -0.23 -15.67
CA GLU A 197 -17.80 -0.03 -15.84
C GLU A 197 -18.14 0.31 -17.29
N ILE A 198 -17.32 1.15 -17.95
CA ILE A 198 -17.48 1.44 -19.40
C ILE A 198 -17.38 0.17 -20.22
N ASP A 199 -16.50 -0.76 -19.84
CA ASP A 199 -16.29 -2.05 -20.49
C ASP A 199 -17.32 -3.13 -20.06
N GLY A 200 -18.33 -2.77 -19.25
CA GLY A 200 -19.45 -3.63 -18.86
C GLY A 200 -19.27 -4.43 -17.58
N VAL A 201 -18.25 -4.17 -16.79
CA VAL A 201 -18.10 -4.72 -15.44
C VAL A 201 -19.13 -4.06 -14.50
N GLU A 202 -19.81 -4.85 -13.70
CA GLU A 202 -20.81 -4.36 -12.77
C GLU A 202 -20.14 -3.89 -11.46
N PHE A 203 -20.23 -2.59 -11.12
CA PHE A 203 -19.79 -2.05 -9.83
C PHE A 203 -20.98 -1.71 -8.94
N GLU A 204 -21.10 -2.40 -7.81
CA GLU A 204 -22.20 -2.31 -6.87
C GLU A 204 -21.79 -1.64 -5.56
N ALA A 205 -21.84 -0.32 -5.53
CA ALA A 205 -21.63 0.46 -4.31
C ALA A 205 -22.79 0.27 -3.32
N SER A 206 -22.53 0.52 -2.03
CA SER A 206 -23.49 0.29 -0.93
C SER A 206 -23.99 -1.15 -0.82
N HIS A 207 -23.18 -2.13 -1.28
CA HIS A 207 -23.49 -3.54 -1.20
C HIS A 207 -22.44 -4.29 -0.36
N GLN A 208 -22.84 -4.73 0.82
CA GLN A 208 -21.98 -5.47 1.74
C GLN A 208 -22.05 -6.98 1.48
N VAL A 209 -20.92 -7.58 1.13
CA VAL A 209 -20.74 -9.03 1.23
C VAL A 209 -20.57 -9.39 2.72
N SER A 210 -21.53 -10.11 3.28
CA SER A 210 -21.57 -10.43 4.70
C SER A 210 -21.06 -11.85 5.00
N ARG A 211 -21.12 -12.74 4.01
CA ARG A 211 -20.68 -14.13 4.10
C ARG A 211 -20.28 -14.65 2.72
N ILE A 212 -19.27 -15.51 2.72
CA ILE A 212 -18.85 -16.31 1.57
C ILE A 212 -18.87 -17.76 2.03
N SER A 213 -19.41 -18.66 1.22
CA SER A 213 -19.48 -20.10 1.55
C SER A 213 -19.40 -20.94 0.28
N ARG A 214 -18.89 -22.17 0.38
CA ARG A 214 -18.90 -23.10 -0.74
C ARG A 214 -20.33 -23.35 -1.23
N SER A 215 -20.51 -23.40 -2.53
CA SER A 215 -21.77 -23.83 -3.12
C SER A 215 -22.00 -25.32 -2.82
N LYS A 216 -23.25 -25.66 -2.54
CA LYS A 216 -23.68 -27.06 -2.33
C LYS A 216 -24.28 -27.68 -3.59
N ILE A 217 -24.49 -26.86 -4.63
CA ILE A 217 -25.28 -27.23 -5.82
C ILE A 217 -24.38 -27.24 -7.07
N SER A 218 -23.36 -26.38 -7.09
CA SER A 218 -22.43 -26.21 -8.21
C SER A 218 -21.02 -26.03 -7.68
N GLU A 219 -20.03 -26.12 -8.52
CA GLU A 219 -18.68 -25.66 -8.22
C GLU A 219 -18.66 -24.17 -7.92
N GLY A 220 -17.74 -23.71 -7.07
CA GLY A 220 -17.54 -22.31 -6.72
C GLY A 220 -18.17 -21.89 -5.39
N TRP A 221 -18.61 -20.65 -5.32
CA TRP A 221 -18.94 -19.93 -4.09
C TRP A 221 -20.34 -19.32 -4.15
N VAL A 222 -20.94 -19.16 -2.97
CA VAL A 222 -22.17 -18.40 -2.76
C VAL A 222 -21.83 -17.24 -1.80
N LEU A 223 -22.16 -16.03 -2.24
CA LEU A 223 -21.99 -14.81 -1.47
C LEU A 223 -23.36 -14.32 -0.99
N ASP A 224 -23.51 -14.09 0.33
CA ASP A 224 -24.64 -13.37 0.89
C ASP A 224 -24.35 -11.87 0.83
N VAL A 225 -25.10 -11.13 -0.01
CA VAL A 225 -24.95 -9.70 -0.27
C VAL A 225 -26.12 -8.95 0.32
N ARG A 226 -25.86 -7.83 0.98
CA ARG A 226 -26.87 -6.92 1.53
C ARG A 226 -26.70 -5.53 0.91
N ASN A 227 -27.75 -5.01 0.32
CA ASN A 227 -27.83 -3.62 -0.07
C ASN A 227 -28.04 -2.75 1.19
N GLU A 228 -27.09 -1.86 1.47
CA GLU A 228 -27.10 -1.04 2.70
C GLU A 228 -28.15 0.08 2.66
N ILE A 229 -28.56 0.53 1.46
CA ILE A 229 -29.57 1.55 1.27
C ILE A 229 -30.98 0.94 1.28
N GLY A 230 -31.22 0.00 0.35
CA GLY A 230 -32.52 -0.65 0.18
C GLY A 230 -32.79 -1.79 1.18
N ARG A 231 -31.81 -2.16 2.02
CA ARG A 231 -31.86 -3.24 2.99
C ARG A 231 -32.26 -4.62 2.43
N SER A 232 -32.28 -4.76 1.11
CA SER A 232 -32.52 -6.05 0.43
C SER A 232 -31.34 -6.99 0.62
N LYS A 233 -31.62 -8.29 0.57
CA LYS A 233 -30.62 -9.35 0.61
C LYS A 233 -30.72 -10.19 -0.65
N SER A 234 -29.56 -10.55 -1.19
CA SER A 234 -29.44 -11.42 -2.35
C SER A 234 -28.37 -12.49 -2.11
N ARG A 235 -28.42 -13.54 -2.90
CA ARG A 235 -27.39 -14.56 -2.98
C ARG A 235 -26.86 -14.64 -4.39
N ILE A 236 -25.55 -14.56 -4.50
CA ILE A 236 -24.85 -14.53 -5.78
C ILE A 236 -23.91 -15.74 -5.83
N ALA A 237 -23.98 -16.49 -6.94
CA ALA A 237 -23.05 -17.57 -7.23
C ALA A 237 -21.84 -17.02 -8.01
N ALA A 238 -20.63 -17.46 -7.67
CA ALA A 238 -19.39 -17.07 -8.32
C ALA A 238 -18.47 -18.28 -8.52
N LYS A 239 -17.75 -18.31 -9.65
CA LYS A 239 -16.72 -19.33 -9.91
C LYS A 239 -15.44 -18.99 -9.13
N PHE A 240 -15.00 -17.73 -9.21
CA PHE A 240 -13.84 -17.21 -8.48
C PHE A 240 -14.22 -16.00 -7.62
N VAL A 241 -13.63 -15.91 -6.43
CA VAL A 241 -13.84 -14.78 -5.51
C VAL A 241 -12.51 -14.21 -5.05
N PHE A 242 -12.34 -12.90 -5.20
CA PHE A 242 -11.22 -12.18 -4.57
C PHE A 242 -11.73 -11.31 -3.41
N VAL A 243 -11.12 -11.48 -2.24
CA VAL A 243 -11.46 -10.73 -1.02
C VAL A 243 -10.45 -9.61 -0.82
N GLY A 244 -10.70 -8.48 -1.51
CA GLY A 244 -9.93 -7.23 -1.45
C GLY A 244 -10.51 -6.22 -0.45
N ALA A 245 -11.12 -6.69 0.65
CA ALA A 245 -11.87 -5.89 1.61
C ALA A 245 -11.00 -5.20 2.68
N GLY A 246 -9.70 -4.98 2.42
CA GLY A 246 -8.77 -4.39 3.38
C GLY A 246 -8.79 -5.13 4.72
N GLY A 247 -8.86 -4.42 5.85
CA GLY A 247 -8.93 -5.06 7.16
C GLY A 247 -10.12 -6.00 7.36
N GLY A 248 -11.20 -5.80 6.60
CA GLY A 248 -12.38 -6.69 6.62
C GLY A 248 -12.16 -8.07 5.97
N ALA A 249 -11.08 -8.23 5.20
CA ALA A 249 -10.79 -9.48 4.49
C ALA A 249 -10.62 -10.67 5.44
N LEU A 250 -9.97 -10.48 6.58
CA LEU A 250 -9.78 -11.54 7.58
C LEU A 250 -11.11 -12.17 7.99
N HIS A 251 -12.12 -11.36 8.31
CA HIS A 251 -13.44 -11.85 8.73
C HIS A 251 -14.14 -12.67 7.64
N LEU A 252 -14.06 -12.20 6.38
CA LEU A 252 -14.70 -12.87 5.26
C LEU A 252 -14.02 -14.20 4.93
N LEU A 253 -12.67 -14.22 4.93
CA LEU A 253 -11.91 -15.44 4.74
C LEU A 253 -12.14 -16.45 5.88
N GLN A 254 -12.20 -16.00 7.13
CA GLN A 254 -12.58 -16.89 8.26
C GLN A 254 -13.98 -17.50 8.09
N LYS A 255 -14.93 -16.73 7.55
CA LYS A 255 -16.31 -17.20 7.30
C LYS A 255 -16.41 -18.11 6.07
N SER A 256 -15.47 -18.02 5.12
CA SER A 256 -15.46 -18.88 3.94
C SER A 256 -15.22 -20.36 4.29
N GLY A 257 -14.54 -20.59 5.41
CA GLY A 257 -14.26 -21.95 5.90
C GLY A 257 -13.07 -22.64 5.22
N ILE A 258 -12.28 -21.92 4.41
CA ILE A 258 -11.08 -22.50 3.79
C ILE A 258 -10.04 -22.85 4.87
N PRO A 259 -9.34 -23.99 4.74
CA PRO A 259 -8.34 -24.39 5.74
C PRO A 259 -7.16 -23.43 5.86
N GLU A 260 -6.78 -22.77 4.77
CA GLU A 260 -5.60 -21.92 4.64
C GLU A 260 -5.64 -20.67 5.53
N ILE A 261 -6.84 -20.21 5.94
CA ILE A 261 -6.98 -19.06 6.86
C ILE A 261 -6.87 -19.47 8.34
N ARG A 262 -6.79 -20.78 8.65
CA ARG A 262 -6.79 -21.23 10.05
C ARG A 262 -5.51 -20.79 10.76
N GLY A 263 -5.66 -20.22 11.94
CA GLY A 263 -4.55 -19.71 12.75
C GLY A 263 -4.20 -18.24 12.48
N TYR A 264 -4.65 -17.67 11.37
CA TYR A 264 -4.43 -16.26 11.09
C TYR A 264 -5.25 -15.36 12.00
N GLY A 265 -4.63 -14.26 12.43
CA GLY A 265 -5.23 -13.19 13.21
C GLY A 265 -4.88 -11.83 12.66
N GLY A 266 -5.44 -10.78 13.23
CA GLY A 266 -5.15 -9.39 12.88
C GLY A 266 -4.71 -8.59 14.09
N PHE A 267 -3.66 -7.79 13.92
CA PHE A 267 -3.22 -6.80 14.89
C PHE A 267 -3.49 -5.40 14.31
N PRO A 268 -4.56 -4.71 14.76
CA PRO A 268 -4.95 -3.44 14.18
C PRO A 268 -4.06 -2.31 14.69
N VAL A 269 -3.53 -1.54 13.75
CA VAL A 269 -2.74 -0.33 14.00
C VAL A 269 -3.46 0.84 13.33
N SER A 270 -3.80 1.86 14.12
CA SER A 270 -4.31 3.12 13.60
C SER A 270 -3.17 4.08 13.30
N GLY A 271 -3.44 5.13 12.57
CA GLY A 271 -2.50 6.20 12.31
C GLY A 271 -3.19 7.57 12.28
N GLU A 272 -2.41 8.59 12.55
CA GLU A 272 -2.83 9.98 12.39
C GLU A 272 -1.75 10.73 11.62
N PHE A 273 -2.15 11.75 10.88
CA PHE A 273 -1.25 12.70 10.25
C PHE A 273 -1.59 14.13 10.70
N LEU A 274 -0.60 14.99 10.67
CA LEU A 274 -0.80 16.44 10.60
C LEU A 274 -0.83 16.82 9.12
N ARG A 275 -1.80 17.64 8.73
CA ARG A 275 -1.97 18.13 7.38
C ARG A 275 -2.06 19.65 7.38
N THR A 276 -1.50 20.28 6.35
CA THR A 276 -1.75 21.68 6.04
C THR A 276 -2.07 21.85 4.56
N ASP A 277 -3.03 22.73 4.29
CA ASP A 277 -3.41 23.18 2.95
C ASP A 277 -3.09 24.67 2.78
N ASP A 278 -2.41 25.30 3.77
CA ASP A 278 -2.01 26.69 3.74
C ASP A 278 -0.96 26.92 2.63
N PRO A 279 -1.29 27.71 1.58
CA PRO A 279 -0.40 27.93 0.46
C PRO A 279 0.96 28.52 0.86
N GLU A 280 1.04 29.36 1.91
CA GLU A 280 2.29 29.94 2.39
C GLU A 280 3.21 28.89 3.03
N VAL A 281 2.64 27.80 3.54
CA VAL A 281 3.39 26.67 4.08
C VAL A 281 3.72 25.66 2.98
N VAL A 282 2.73 25.32 2.15
CA VAL A 282 2.86 24.30 1.08
C VAL A 282 3.95 24.67 0.09
N GLN A 283 4.03 25.93 -0.38
CA GLN A 283 5.05 26.37 -1.33
C GLN A 283 6.51 26.24 -0.84
N LYS A 284 6.72 26.03 0.47
CA LYS A 284 8.05 25.86 1.07
C LYS A 284 8.60 24.44 0.97
N HIS A 285 7.81 23.50 0.45
CA HIS A 285 8.20 22.10 0.38
C HIS A 285 7.55 21.40 -0.81
N ALA A 286 8.36 20.67 -1.60
CA ALA A 286 7.91 20.01 -2.83
C ALA A 286 8.52 18.60 -2.97
N ALA A 287 8.66 17.87 -1.87
CA ALA A 287 9.28 16.55 -1.85
C ALA A 287 8.57 15.60 -0.86
N LYS A 288 8.93 14.33 -0.93
CA LYS A 288 8.66 13.35 0.13
C LYS A 288 9.93 13.12 0.92
N VAL A 289 9.93 13.50 2.20
CA VAL A 289 11.10 13.43 3.07
C VAL A 289 10.87 12.41 4.16
N TYR A 290 11.61 11.31 4.11
CA TYR A 290 11.55 10.23 5.08
C TYR A 290 12.72 10.30 6.04
N GLY A 291 12.42 10.17 7.33
CA GLY A 291 13.42 10.07 8.39
C GLY A 291 13.78 8.62 8.72
N LYS A 292 14.50 8.45 9.79
CA LYS A 292 14.81 7.15 10.38
C LYS A 292 13.81 6.84 11.49
N ALA A 293 13.31 5.62 11.54
CA ALA A 293 12.43 5.18 12.62
C ALA A 293 13.15 5.25 13.97
N SER A 294 12.46 5.63 15.02
CA SER A 294 12.98 5.54 16.39
C SER A 294 13.27 4.08 16.74
N VAL A 295 14.23 3.87 17.62
CA VAL A 295 14.55 2.52 18.12
C VAL A 295 13.30 1.88 18.75
N GLY A 296 12.95 0.67 18.32
CA GLY A 296 11.74 -0.06 18.76
C GLY A 296 10.43 0.35 18.06
N ALA A 297 10.44 1.37 17.19
CA ALA A 297 9.26 1.71 16.40
C ALA A 297 9.06 0.69 15.27
N PRO A 298 7.79 0.32 14.98
CA PRO A 298 7.51 -0.56 13.85
C PRO A 298 7.85 0.13 12.52
N PRO A 299 8.26 -0.62 11.48
CA PRO A 299 8.69 -0.07 10.19
C PRO A 299 7.71 0.91 9.54
N MET A 300 6.41 0.77 9.85
CA MET A 300 5.35 1.64 9.33
C MET A 300 5.20 2.97 10.06
N SER A 301 5.97 3.18 11.13
CA SER A 301 5.95 4.41 11.94
C SER A 301 7.15 5.31 11.65
N VAL A 302 7.78 5.12 10.49
CA VAL A 302 8.84 6.04 10.02
C VAL A 302 8.23 7.42 9.84
N PRO A 303 8.72 8.46 10.51
CA PRO A 303 8.21 9.81 10.33
C PRO A 303 8.63 10.35 8.95
N HIS A 304 7.69 10.99 8.27
CA HIS A 304 7.95 11.62 6.97
C HIS A 304 7.13 12.90 6.79
N LEU A 305 7.70 13.85 6.06
CA LEU A 305 7.05 15.09 5.64
C LEU A 305 6.87 15.02 4.12
N ASP A 306 5.62 14.92 3.70
CA ASP A 306 5.26 14.67 2.30
C ASP A 306 4.52 15.82 1.67
N THR A 307 4.91 16.16 0.46
CA THR A 307 4.00 16.81 -0.48
C THR A 307 3.04 15.76 -1.02
N ARG A 308 1.75 16.04 -0.92
CA ARG A 308 0.65 15.26 -1.49
C ARG A 308 -0.04 16.05 -2.58
N ILE A 309 -0.26 15.43 -3.73
CA ILE A 309 -1.03 16.02 -4.83
C ILE A 309 -2.33 15.22 -4.97
N VAL A 310 -3.43 15.83 -4.56
CA VAL A 310 -4.76 15.20 -4.57
C VAL A 310 -5.71 16.12 -5.31
N ASP A 311 -6.43 15.58 -6.30
CA ASP A 311 -7.32 16.35 -7.18
C ASP A 311 -6.62 17.61 -7.76
N GLY A 312 -5.34 17.47 -8.16
CA GLY A 312 -4.50 18.54 -8.72
C GLY A 312 -4.06 19.61 -7.72
N LYS A 313 -4.29 19.43 -6.42
CA LYS A 313 -3.92 20.38 -5.37
C LYS A 313 -2.85 19.84 -4.46
N ALA A 314 -1.79 20.62 -4.25
CA ALA A 314 -0.74 20.29 -3.31
C ALA A 314 -1.15 20.59 -1.86
N SER A 315 -0.76 19.69 -0.96
CA SER A 315 -0.88 19.82 0.50
C SER A 315 0.38 19.24 1.14
N LEU A 316 0.69 19.60 2.39
CA LEU A 316 1.71 18.89 3.14
C LEU A 316 1.08 17.98 4.18
N MET A 317 1.70 16.84 4.37
CA MET A 317 1.28 15.84 5.34
C MET A 317 2.49 15.34 6.14
N PHE A 318 2.38 15.31 7.46
CA PHE A 318 3.43 14.80 8.35
C PHE A 318 2.93 13.69 9.25
N GLY A 319 3.69 12.62 9.38
CA GLY A 319 3.40 11.45 10.21
C GLY A 319 4.01 10.18 9.59
N PRO A 320 3.39 9.01 9.78
CA PRO A 320 2.22 8.75 10.62
C PRO A 320 2.57 8.70 12.11
N TYR A 321 1.67 9.17 12.95
CA TYR A 321 1.67 8.86 14.36
C TYR A 321 0.93 7.55 14.57
N ALA A 322 1.63 6.52 14.96
CA ALA A 322 1.02 5.22 15.20
C ALA A 322 0.11 5.26 16.42
N GLY A 323 -0.95 4.47 16.38
CA GLY A 323 -1.87 4.29 17.47
C GLY A 323 -2.50 2.90 17.42
N PHE A 324 -3.32 2.58 18.39
CA PHE A 324 -4.11 1.36 18.42
C PHE A 324 -5.60 1.69 18.26
N SER A 325 -6.30 0.88 17.49
CA SER A 325 -7.75 0.92 17.40
C SER A 325 -8.26 -0.50 17.20
N PRO A 326 -9.28 -0.97 17.94
CA PRO A 326 -9.83 -2.29 17.73
C PRO A 326 -10.61 -2.45 16.41
N LYS A 327 -10.84 -1.35 15.69
CA LYS A 327 -11.45 -1.36 14.36
C LYS A 327 -10.47 -1.86 13.31
N PHE A 328 -10.95 -2.65 12.38
CA PHE A 328 -10.17 -3.13 11.23
C PHE A 328 -10.26 -2.21 10.01
N LEU A 329 -11.30 -1.42 9.96
CA LEU A 329 -11.54 -0.39 8.95
C LEU A 329 -11.85 0.94 9.64
N LYS A 330 -11.57 2.07 9.00
CA LYS A 330 -11.86 3.40 9.54
C LYS A 330 -13.36 3.54 9.84
N GLN A 331 -14.20 3.02 8.95
CA GLN A 331 -15.65 2.91 9.11
C GLN A 331 -16.09 1.51 9.61
N GLY A 332 -15.20 0.81 10.32
CA GLY A 332 -15.45 -0.48 10.94
C GLY A 332 -16.06 -0.39 12.34
N SER A 333 -16.21 -1.55 12.98
CA SER A 333 -16.74 -1.70 14.33
C SER A 333 -15.62 -1.80 15.36
N VAL A 334 -15.84 -1.26 16.56
CA VAL A 334 -14.96 -1.49 17.73
C VAL A 334 -14.91 -2.97 18.16
N LEU A 335 -15.83 -3.77 17.67
CA LEU A 335 -15.86 -5.21 17.93
C LEU A 335 -15.04 -6.04 16.91
N ASP A 336 -14.49 -5.41 15.86
CA ASP A 336 -13.81 -6.15 14.78
C ASP A 336 -12.70 -7.04 15.31
N LEU A 337 -11.84 -6.53 16.20
CA LEU A 337 -10.76 -7.32 16.80
C LEU A 337 -11.32 -8.53 17.58
N VAL A 338 -12.29 -8.29 18.45
CA VAL A 338 -12.89 -9.38 19.28
C VAL A 338 -13.58 -10.41 18.40
N MET A 339 -14.30 -9.95 17.37
CA MET A 339 -14.99 -10.83 16.42
C MET A 339 -14.04 -11.60 15.49
N SER A 340 -12.76 -11.22 15.41
CA SER A 340 -11.75 -11.96 14.65
C SER A 340 -11.15 -13.14 15.44
N ILE A 341 -11.34 -13.16 16.76
CA ILE A 341 -10.82 -14.23 17.64
C ILE A 341 -11.59 -15.53 17.39
N ARG A 342 -10.83 -16.60 17.15
CA ARG A 342 -11.32 -17.96 16.95
C ARG A 342 -10.52 -18.94 17.82
N PRO A 343 -11.06 -20.09 18.20
CA PRO A 343 -10.29 -21.09 18.97
C PRO A 343 -8.94 -21.43 18.33
N HIS A 344 -8.90 -21.52 17.00
CA HIS A 344 -7.70 -21.90 16.26
C HIS A 344 -6.64 -20.81 16.11
N ASN A 345 -6.97 -19.50 16.33
CA ASN A 345 -6.00 -18.41 16.26
C ASN A 345 -5.65 -17.79 17.62
N LEU A 346 -6.26 -18.26 18.71
CA LEU A 346 -6.01 -17.73 20.04
C LEU A 346 -4.52 -17.89 20.45
N ARG A 347 -3.94 -19.09 20.20
CA ARG A 347 -2.53 -19.34 20.49
C ARG A 347 -1.58 -18.41 19.72
N PRO A 348 -1.68 -18.26 18.38
CA PRO A 348 -0.88 -17.28 17.63
C PRO A 348 -1.06 -15.84 18.13
N MET A 349 -2.28 -15.42 18.43
CA MET A 349 -2.54 -14.07 18.92
C MET A 349 -1.90 -13.80 20.29
N LEU A 350 -1.99 -14.75 21.23
CA LEU A 350 -1.32 -14.64 22.52
C LEU A 350 0.20 -14.65 22.38
N ALA A 351 0.76 -15.53 21.54
CA ALA A 351 2.20 -15.59 21.28
C ALA A 351 2.72 -14.24 20.77
N VAL A 352 2.03 -13.62 19.81
CA VAL A 352 2.40 -12.29 19.29
C VAL A 352 2.25 -11.22 20.36
N ALA A 353 1.20 -11.22 21.16
CA ALA A 353 1.00 -10.24 22.23
C ALA A 353 2.16 -10.26 23.26
N PHE A 354 2.65 -11.44 23.62
CA PHE A 354 3.75 -11.60 24.56
C PHE A 354 5.13 -11.31 23.92
N SER A 355 5.37 -11.76 22.68
CA SER A 355 6.65 -11.58 22.01
C SER A 355 6.89 -10.16 21.47
N ASN A 356 5.85 -9.33 21.36
CA ASN A 356 5.93 -7.96 20.86
C ASN A 356 5.51 -6.93 21.93
N PHE A 357 5.85 -7.19 23.18
CA PHE A 357 5.48 -6.31 24.29
C PHE A 357 6.00 -4.88 24.11
N ASP A 358 7.21 -4.72 23.56
CA ASP A 358 7.80 -3.40 23.27
C ASP A 358 6.98 -2.62 22.23
N LEU A 359 6.47 -3.31 21.20
CA LEU A 359 5.55 -2.70 20.23
C LEU A 359 4.25 -2.25 20.90
N VAL A 360 3.66 -3.08 21.76
CA VAL A 360 2.44 -2.71 22.51
C VAL A 360 2.71 -1.49 23.38
N ARG A 361 3.82 -1.49 24.13
CA ARG A 361 4.25 -0.34 24.96
C ARG A 361 4.45 0.92 24.12
N TYR A 362 5.11 0.80 22.97
CA TYR A 362 5.28 1.91 22.03
C TYR A 362 3.93 2.48 21.58
N LEU A 363 2.99 1.63 21.14
CA LEU A 363 1.67 2.07 20.68
C LEU A 363 0.86 2.75 21.80
N VAL A 364 0.93 2.23 23.03
CA VAL A 364 0.31 2.87 24.20
C VAL A 364 0.95 4.24 24.47
N GLY A 365 2.27 4.33 24.39
CA GLY A 365 2.99 5.61 24.52
C GLY A 365 2.55 6.63 23.46
N GLN A 366 2.38 6.20 22.21
CA GLN A 366 1.89 7.06 21.13
C GLN A 366 0.44 7.51 21.31
N LEU A 367 -0.43 6.66 21.87
CA LEU A 367 -1.82 7.03 22.21
C LEU A 367 -1.86 8.10 23.31
N LEU A 368 -0.96 8.02 24.27
CA LEU A 368 -0.87 8.94 25.40
C LEU A 368 -0.06 10.20 25.07
N ALA A 369 0.63 10.24 23.91
CA ALA A 369 1.42 11.38 23.49
C ALA A 369 0.56 12.64 23.34
N SER A 370 1.03 13.74 23.96
CA SER A 370 0.34 15.03 23.90
C SER A 370 0.34 15.61 22.47
N LYS A 371 -0.55 16.54 22.21
CA LYS A 371 -0.56 17.28 20.93
C LYS A 371 0.77 18.02 20.70
N SER A 372 1.36 18.56 21.77
CA SER A 372 2.67 19.22 21.73
C SER A 372 3.77 18.24 21.30
N THR A 373 3.86 17.07 21.95
CA THR A 373 4.87 16.06 21.64
C THR A 373 4.79 15.60 20.18
N LYS A 374 3.57 15.41 19.66
CA LYS A 374 3.36 15.08 18.24
C LYS A 374 3.82 16.21 17.31
N PHE A 375 3.53 17.45 17.70
CA PHE A 375 3.93 18.61 16.90
C PHE A 375 5.45 18.85 16.94
N ASP A 376 6.11 18.57 18.05
CA ASP A 376 7.57 18.66 18.17
C ASP A 376 8.28 17.69 17.22
N ALA A 377 7.72 16.50 16.97
CA ALA A 377 8.23 15.59 15.95
C ALA A 377 8.15 16.16 14.52
N LEU A 378 7.13 16.97 14.20
CA LEU A 378 7.11 17.73 12.94
C LEU A 378 8.24 18.77 12.90
N ARG A 379 8.52 19.44 14.03
CA ARG A 379 9.61 20.42 14.11
C ARG A 379 11.01 19.80 13.95
N ASP A 380 11.17 18.52 14.20
CA ASP A 380 12.41 17.81 13.86
C ASP A 380 12.68 17.81 12.36
N PHE A 381 11.63 17.89 11.51
CA PHE A 381 11.72 18.03 10.06
C PHE A 381 11.62 19.48 9.61
N MET A 382 10.63 20.20 10.06
CA MET A 382 10.35 21.60 9.71
C MET A 382 10.43 22.47 10.99
N PRO A 383 11.62 22.95 11.41
CA PRO A 383 11.76 23.64 12.68
C PRO A 383 10.92 24.91 12.82
N THR A 384 10.57 25.53 11.69
CA THR A 384 9.74 26.74 11.63
C THR A 384 8.23 26.46 11.56
N ALA A 385 7.81 25.19 11.74
CA ALA A 385 6.38 24.85 11.72
C ALA A 385 5.63 25.52 12.88
N GLU A 386 4.47 26.09 12.58
CA GLU A 386 3.57 26.74 13.53
C GLU A 386 2.29 25.91 13.70
N PRO A 387 1.87 25.63 14.96
CA PRO A 387 0.71 24.77 15.22
C PRO A 387 -0.59 25.23 14.59
N GLY A 388 -0.78 26.54 14.41
CA GLY A 388 -2.00 27.15 13.86
C GLY A 388 -2.26 26.77 12.40
N ASN A 389 -1.21 26.40 11.63
CA ASN A 389 -1.31 26.08 10.22
C ASN A 389 -1.58 24.61 9.93
N TRP A 390 -1.61 23.76 10.97
CA TRP A 390 -1.73 22.32 10.83
C TRP A 390 -2.96 21.77 11.54
N HIS A 391 -3.66 20.86 10.90
CA HIS A 391 -4.77 20.13 11.49
C HIS A 391 -4.53 18.62 11.45
N ARG A 392 -5.11 17.91 12.40
CA ARG A 392 -4.98 16.47 12.51
C ARG A 392 -6.01 15.76 11.65
N ILE A 393 -5.56 14.76 10.90
CA ILE A 393 -6.42 13.85 10.15
C ILE A 393 -6.16 12.40 10.60
N THR A 394 -7.20 11.58 10.58
CA THR A 394 -7.09 10.15 10.87
C THR A 394 -6.74 9.41 9.59
N ALA A 395 -5.66 8.63 9.60
CA ALA A 395 -5.25 7.74 8.52
C ALA A 395 -6.18 6.52 8.37
N GLY A 396 -5.95 5.73 7.33
CA GLY A 396 -6.56 4.41 7.19
C GLY A 396 -6.10 3.44 8.29
N GLN A 397 -6.95 2.46 8.59
CA GLN A 397 -6.58 1.38 9.51
C GLN A 397 -5.65 0.39 8.80
N ARG A 398 -4.65 -0.09 9.54
CA ARG A 398 -3.72 -1.14 9.09
C ARG A 398 -3.90 -2.35 9.99
N VAL A 399 -4.31 -3.46 9.42
CA VAL A 399 -4.41 -4.72 10.15
C VAL A 399 -3.19 -5.57 9.80
N GLN A 400 -2.21 -5.58 10.69
CA GLN A 400 -1.02 -6.41 10.51
C GLN A 400 -1.39 -7.88 10.68
N VAL A 401 -0.74 -8.73 9.91
CA VAL A 401 -1.04 -10.15 9.88
C VAL A 401 -0.38 -10.85 11.07
N ILE A 402 -1.18 -11.55 11.85
CA ILE A 402 -0.68 -12.55 12.79
C ILE A 402 -0.74 -13.89 12.07
N LYS A 403 0.42 -14.50 11.85
CA LYS A 403 0.57 -15.78 11.15
C LYS A 403 0.91 -16.88 12.15
N PRO A 404 0.29 -18.07 12.06
CA PRO A 404 0.69 -19.19 12.87
C PRO A 404 2.12 -19.63 12.54
N ASP A 405 2.90 -19.92 13.57
CA ASP A 405 4.27 -20.39 13.45
C ASP A 405 4.46 -21.64 14.33
N LYS A 406 5.17 -22.63 13.81
CA LYS A 406 5.33 -23.92 14.49
C LYS A 406 6.18 -23.81 15.77
N ASP A 407 7.23 -23.00 15.71
CA ASP A 407 8.21 -22.87 16.78
C ASP A 407 7.83 -21.78 17.78
N LYS A 408 7.40 -20.62 17.27
CA LYS A 408 7.05 -19.43 18.08
C LYS A 408 5.58 -19.38 18.46
N GLY A 409 4.75 -20.31 17.94
CA GLY A 409 3.30 -20.32 18.12
C GLY A 409 2.58 -19.30 17.22
N GLY A 410 3.17 -18.12 17.02
CA GLY A 410 2.69 -17.06 16.12
C GLY A 410 3.72 -15.99 15.91
N VAL A 411 3.71 -15.36 14.73
CA VAL A 411 4.59 -14.24 14.36
C VAL A 411 3.77 -13.09 13.81
N LEU A 412 4.20 -11.87 14.10
CA LEU A 412 3.65 -10.66 13.49
C LEU A 412 4.38 -10.42 12.16
N GLN A 413 3.62 -10.51 11.07
CA GLN A 413 4.17 -10.31 9.73
C GLN A 413 3.84 -8.90 9.24
N PHE A 414 4.87 -8.19 8.79
CA PHE A 414 4.74 -6.89 8.14
C PHE A 414 4.64 -7.07 6.62
N GLY A 415 3.91 -6.17 5.96
CA GLY A 415 3.66 -6.24 4.53
C GLY A 415 2.32 -6.90 4.20
N THR A 416 2.25 -7.49 3.00
CA THR A 416 1.05 -8.14 2.47
C THR A 416 1.17 -9.66 2.52
N GLU A 417 0.06 -10.33 2.78
CA GLU A 417 -0.06 -11.79 2.74
C GLU A 417 -1.24 -12.19 1.86
N VAL A 418 -0.99 -12.98 0.83
CA VAL A 418 -2.02 -13.49 -0.07
C VAL A 418 -2.43 -14.89 0.40
N ILE A 419 -3.69 -15.05 0.76
CA ILE A 419 -4.30 -16.33 1.11
C ILE A 419 -5.06 -16.84 -0.10
N THR A 420 -4.78 -18.07 -0.55
CA THR A 420 -5.49 -18.74 -1.65
C THR A 420 -5.96 -20.11 -1.18
N SER A 421 -7.17 -20.52 -1.55
CA SER A 421 -7.60 -21.90 -1.34
C SER A 421 -6.80 -22.87 -2.18
N ALA A 422 -6.68 -24.11 -1.75
CA ALA A 422 -5.91 -25.14 -2.45
C ALA A 422 -6.37 -25.39 -3.89
N ASP A 423 -7.66 -25.17 -4.18
CA ASP A 423 -8.24 -25.28 -5.54
C ASP A 423 -8.19 -23.96 -6.35
N GLY A 424 -7.57 -22.92 -5.82
CA GLY A 424 -7.43 -21.62 -6.50
C GLY A 424 -8.72 -20.83 -6.67
N SER A 425 -9.88 -21.29 -6.19
CA SER A 425 -11.19 -20.67 -6.49
C SER A 425 -11.56 -19.47 -5.59
N ILE A 426 -10.82 -19.23 -4.52
CA ILE A 426 -10.90 -18.01 -3.71
C ILE A 426 -9.52 -17.55 -3.30
N ALA A 427 -9.31 -16.25 -3.38
CA ALA A 427 -8.13 -15.60 -2.84
C ALA A 427 -8.52 -14.38 -2.01
N GLY A 428 -7.64 -13.94 -1.13
CA GLY A 428 -7.81 -12.69 -0.41
C GLY A 428 -6.48 -12.13 0.07
N LEU A 429 -6.47 -10.82 0.28
CA LEU A 429 -5.28 -10.09 0.71
C LEU A 429 -5.44 -9.66 2.17
N LEU A 430 -4.44 -9.99 2.97
CA LEU A 430 -4.28 -9.51 4.35
C LEU A 430 -3.04 -8.61 4.45
N GLY A 431 -2.98 -7.78 5.49
CA GLY A 431 -1.82 -6.95 5.80
C GLY A 431 -1.89 -5.53 5.25
N ALA A 432 -0.71 -4.91 5.11
CA ALA A 432 -0.57 -3.49 4.79
C ALA A 432 0.64 -3.20 3.89
N SER A 433 0.98 -1.91 3.73
CA SER A 433 2.06 -1.36 2.89
C SER A 433 3.33 -2.26 2.77
N PRO A 434 3.95 -2.29 1.57
CA PRO A 434 3.79 -1.36 0.43
C PRO A 434 2.69 -1.71 -0.59
N GLY A 435 1.66 -2.43 -0.19
CA GLY A 435 0.66 -3.05 -1.04
C GLY A 435 0.12 -2.24 -2.24
N ALA A 436 -0.26 -0.97 -2.06
CA ALA A 436 -0.86 -0.18 -3.16
C ALA A 436 0.12 0.06 -4.32
N SER A 437 1.38 0.43 -4.03
CA SER A 437 2.43 0.64 -5.05
C SER A 437 2.83 -0.66 -5.76
N THR A 438 2.63 -1.79 -5.11
CA THR A 438 2.98 -3.13 -5.62
C THR A 438 1.75 -3.98 -5.93
N ALA A 439 0.61 -3.33 -6.18
CA ALA A 439 -0.65 -4.04 -6.43
C ALA A 439 -0.56 -4.96 -7.66
N VAL A 440 0.08 -4.49 -8.74
CA VAL A 440 0.18 -5.25 -10.00
C VAL A 440 0.96 -6.55 -9.82
N PRO A 441 2.22 -6.56 -9.33
CA PRO A 441 2.94 -7.82 -9.15
C PRO A 441 2.27 -8.76 -8.14
N ILE A 442 1.64 -8.23 -7.10
CA ILE A 442 0.88 -9.06 -6.14
C ILE A 442 -0.30 -9.74 -6.83
N MET A 443 -1.05 -9.02 -7.67
CA MET A 443 -2.20 -9.58 -8.38
C MET A 443 -1.78 -10.57 -9.46
N LEU A 444 -0.70 -10.31 -10.20
CA LEU A 444 -0.15 -11.26 -11.18
C LEU A 444 0.32 -12.56 -10.52
N ALA A 445 1.08 -12.48 -9.42
CA ALA A 445 1.50 -13.65 -8.67
C ALA A 445 0.32 -14.45 -8.10
N MET A 446 -0.72 -13.75 -7.63
CA MET A 446 -1.96 -14.39 -7.15
C MET A 446 -2.70 -15.10 -8.29
N LEU A 447 -2.82 -14.48 -9.47
CA LEU A 447 -3.47 -15.09 -10.63
C LEU A 447 -2.72 -16.34 -11.09
N GLN A 448 -1.39 -16.30 -11.13
CA GLN A 448 -0.57 -17.47 -11.48
C GLN A 448 -0.80 -18.65 -10.52
N ARG A 449 -0.98 -18.37 -9.23
CA ARG A 449 -1.30 -19.39 -8.22
C ARG A 449 -2.72 -19.93 -8.32
N CYS A 450 -3.69 -19.08 -8.65
CA CYS A 450 -5.11 -19.45 -8.71
C CYS A 450 -5.48 -20.11 -10.02
N PHE A 451 -4.78 -19.79 -11.13
CA PHE A 451 -5.09 -20.26 -12.47
C PHE A 451 -3.84 -20.81 -13.19
N PRO A 452 -3.11 -21.78 -12.58
CA PRO A 452 -1.86 -22.27 -13.16
C PRO A 452 -2.04 -22.86 -14.56
N GLU A 453 -3.20 -23.47 -14.84
CA GLU A 453 -3.52 -24.08 -16.13
C GLU A 453 -3.74 -23.04 -17.24
N ARG A 454 -4.16 -21.83 -16.89
CA ARG A 454 -4.36 -20.72 -17.84
C ARG A 454 -3.14 -19.85 -18.04
N TRP A 455 -2.16 -19.97 -17.14
CA TRP A 455 -1.05 -19.02 -17.09
C TRP A 455 -0.25 -18.97 -18.40
N ALA A 456 0.03 -20.11 -18.99
CA ALA A 456 0.78 -20.17 -20.27
C ALA A 456 0.01 -19.46 -21.43
N GLN A 457 -1.31 -19.44 -21.39
CA GLN A 457 -2.15 -18.71 -22.34
C GLN A 457 -2.13 -17.20 -22.05
N TRP A 458 -2.09 -16.80 -20.77
CA TRP A 458 -2.16 -15.41 -20.32
C TRP A 458 -0.82 -14.69 -20.38
N GLU A 459 0.30 -15.39 -20.24
CA GLU A 459 1.63 -14.80 -20.15
C GLU A 459 1.98 -13.86 -21.32
N PRO A 460 1.65 -14.16 -22.60
CA PRO A 460 1.87 -13.21 -23.69
C PRO A 460 1.20 -11.85 -23.44
N THR A 461 -0.09 -11.83 -23.06
CA THR A 461 -0.82 -10.60 -22.75
C THR A 461 -0.25 -9.92 -21.47
N VAL A 462 0.21 -10.69 -20.48
CA VAL A 462 0.90 -10.12 -19.33
C VAL A 462 2.17 -9.38 -19.75
N ARG A 463 2.94 -9.92 -20.71
CA ARG A 463 4.15 -9.28 -21.25
C ARG A 463 3.86 -8.07 -22.14
N GLU A 464 2.67 -8.00 -22.75
CA GLU A 464 2.21 -6.77 -23.41
C GLU A 464 1.94 -5.65 -22.39
N MET A 465 1.30 -5.99 -21.26
CA MET A 465 1.01 -5.04 -20.18
C MET A 465 2.25 -4.68 -19.34
N VAL A 466 3.18 -5.61 -19.18
CA VAL A 466 4.39 -5.48 -18.37
C VAL A 466 5.56 -6.12 -19.12
N PRO A 467 6.21 -5.38 -20.04
CA PRO A 467 7.25 -5.93 -20.95
C PRO A 467 8.42 -6.62 -20.23
N THR A 468 8.75 -6.21 -19.02
CA THR A 468 9.84 -6.82 -18.23
C THR A 468 9.35 -7.92 -17.26
N TYR A 469 8.13 -8.43 -17.42
CA TYR A 469 7.61 -9.47 -16.54
C TYR A 469 8.52 -10.71 -16.52
N GLY A 470 8.95 -11.12 -15.34
CA GLY A 470 9.84 -12.26 -15.13
C GLY A 470 11.32 -11.97 -15.43
N THR A 471 11.70 -10.69 -15.53
CA THR A 471 13.11 -10.26 -15.70
C THR A 471 13.50 -9.39 -14.52
N ASP A 472 14.66 -9.63 -13.94
CA ASP A 472 15.26 -8.78 -12.91
C ASP A 472 15.92 -7.58 -13.58
N LEU A 473 15.32 -6.39 -13.37
CA LEU A 473 15.81 -5.15 -13.99
C LEU A 473 17.19 -4.74 -13.45
N GLY A 474 17.53 -5.16 -12.23
CA GLY A 474 18.83 -4.89 -11.63
C GLY A 474 20.00 -5.54 -12.39
N ASP A 475 19.75 -6.64 -13.12
CA ASP A 475 20.75 -7.40 -13.84
C ASP A 475 21.02 -6.88 -15.27
N ASP A 476 20.12 -6.05 -15.80
CA ASP A 476 20.24 -5.44 -17.15
C ASP A 476 20.10 -3.91 -17.08
N PRO A 477 21.22 -3.17 -16.90
CA PRO A 477 21.20 -1.73 -16.80
C PRO A 477 20.56 -1.03 -18.01
N ALA A 478 20.79 -1.54 -19.22
CA ALA A 478 20.26 -0.94 -20.44
C ALA A 478 18.74 -1.16 -20.56
N LEU A 479 18.23 -2.31 -20.08
CA LEU A 479 16.79 -2.57 -19.99
C LEU A 479 16.15 -1.70 -18.90
N ALA A 480 16.80 -1.58 -17.75
CA ALA A 480 16.35 -0.72 -16.66
C ALA A 480 16.20 0.73 -17.12
N ASP A 481 17.23 1.31 -17.73
CA ASP A 481 17.21 2.70 -18.24
C ASP A 481 16.05 2.90 -19.22
N ARG A 482 15.94 2.05 -20.24
CA ARG A 482 14.84 2.14 -21.22
C ARG A 482 13.46 2.05 -20.59
N THR A 483 13.29 1.14 -19.61
CA THR A 483 12.01 0.93 -18.92
C THR A 483 11.65 2.13 -18.06
N LEU A 484 12.62 2.66 -17.29
CA LEU A 484 12.44 3.82 -16.43
C LEU A 484 12.11 5.07 -17.25
N GLU A 485 12.85 5.33 -18.36
CA GLU A 485 12.63 6.46 -19.25
C GLU A 485 11.27 6.36 -19.95
N HIS A 486 10.94 5.21 -20.52
CA HIS A 486 9.66 4.99 -21.19
C HIS A 486 8.47 5.24 -20.25
N THR A 487 8.48 4.61 -19.07
CA THR A 487 7.38 4.77 -18.10
C THR A 487 7.32 6.20 -17.55
N ALA A 488 8.46 6.87 -17.34
CA ALA A 488 8.49 8.26 -16.93
C ALA A 488 7.88 9.17 -18.00
N LYS A 489 8.22 8.96 -19.27
CA LYS A 489 7.66 9.73 -20.40
C LYS A 489 6.14 9.56 -20.49
N VAL A 490 5.65 8.32 -20.48
CA VAL A 490 4.21 8.03 -20.62
C VAL A 490 3.40 8.56 -19.45
N LEU A 491 3.94 8.43 -18.23
CA LEU A 491 3.27 8.86 -17.00
C LEU A 491 3.50 10.35 -16.64
N GLY A 492 4.23 11.12 -17.47
CA GLY A 492 4.50 12.53 -17.21
C GLY A 492 5.39 12.77 -15.99
N LEU A 493 6.34 11.88 -15.71
CA LEU A 493 7.24 11.94 -14.54
C LEU A 493 8.61 12.55 -14.84
N HIS A 494 8.74 13.29 -15.94
CA HIS A 494 9.96 14.04 -16.21
C HIS A 494 10.02 15.29 -15.33
N HIS A 495 11.21 15.59 -14.81
CA HIS A 495 11.55 16.78 -14.01
C HIS A 495 12.29 17.80 -14.87
#